data_febe059ca5c1e06ea67f8e1f4c9704e7
#
_entry.id   febe059ca5c1e06ea67f8e1f4c9704e7
#
_cell.length_a   1.000
_cell.length_b   1.000
_cell.length_c   1.000
_cell.angle_alpha   90.00
_cell.angle_beta   90.00
_cell.angle_gamma   90.00
#
_symmetry.space_group_name_H-M   'P 1'
#
loop_
_entity.id
_entity.type
_entity.pdbx_description
1 polymer ?
#
loop_
_entity_poly.entity_id
_entity_poly.type
_entity_poly.pdbx_seq_one_letter_code
_entity_poly.pdbx_strand_id
1 'polypeptide(L)'
;MRIRYKKWARPELEASKFYIDNPEEWKGKWKEFFKNSNNPIHLELGCGKGQFISNLASSNLDINYIAIDLVDAMLGLAKRNVEQVYQEKNIEPNNVVLTRFDIERILMILDKTDNIQRIYINFCNPWPKGKHRKKRLTHTRQLEKYKQFLAENGEVYFKTDDDDLFNSSLIYFEESGFEIVSKTYDLHKEPIFKNNIETEHEKMFSEQGIKIKALIAKCPFGDGSEKDILENNVKE
;
A
#
# COMPACT_ATOMS: atom_id res chain seq x y z
N MET A 1 4.27 -17.25 10.02
CA MET A 1 3.20 -17.68 10.96
C MET A 1 1.98 -18.11 10.15
N ARG A 2 1.35 -19.28 10.41
CA ARG A 2 0.16 -19.71 9.68
C ARG A 2 -1.06 -19.05 10.32
N ILE A 3 -1.73 -18.15 9.59
CA ILE A 3 -2.95 -17.47 10.07
C ILE A 3 -4.08 -18.49 10.12
N ARG A 4 -4.76 -18.61 11.28
CA ARG A 4 -5.89 -19.53 11.44
C ARG A 4 -7.11 -19.00 10.70
N TYR A 5 -7.78 -19.88 9.95
CA TYR A 5 -9.07 -19.60 9.33
C TYR A 5 -10.10 -19.17 10.37
N LYS A 6 -10.87 -18.11 10.07
CA LYS A 6 -11.93 -17.59 10.93
C LYS A 6 -13.26 -17.64 10.16
N LYS A 7 -14.13 -18.54 10.55
CA LYS A 7 -15.44 -18.79 9.87
C LYS A 7 -16.32 -17.53 9.78
N TRP A 8 -16.18 -16.61 10.71
CA TRP A 8 -16.96 -15.39 10.77
C TRP A 8 -16.48 -14.28 9.81
N ALA A 9 -15.20 -14.32 9.38
CA ALA A 9 -14.58 -13.20 8.67
C ALA A 9 -15.25 -12.93 7.32
N ARG A 10 -15.43 -13.97 6.51
CA ARG A 10 -16.01 -13.81 5.16
C ARG A 10 -17.45 -13.29 5.19
N PRO A 11 -18.38 -13.86 5.97
CA PRO A 11 -19.75 -13.31 6.06
C PRO A 11 -19.80 -11.87 6.56
N GLU A 12 -18.94 -11.49 7.53
CA GLU A 12 -18.88 -10.10 8.00
C GLU A 12 -18.32 -9.13 6.95
N LEU A 13 -17.37 -9.57 6.14
CA LEU A 13 -16.84 -8.76 5.04
C LEU A 13 -17.92 -8.54 3.98
N GLU A 14 -18.60 -9.58 3.53
CA GLU A 14 -19.66 -9.51 2.51
C GLU A 14 -20.85 -8.64 2.93
N ALA A 15 -21.11 -8.55 4.24
CA ALA A 15 -22.13 -7.66 4.80
C ALA A 15 -21.67 -6.19 4.95
N SER A 16 -20.38 -5.89 4.72
CA SER A 16 -19.82 -4.55 4.93
C SER A 16 -20.01 -3.66 3.70
N LYS A 17 -20.44 -2.40 3.91
CA LYS A 17 -20.60 -1.40 2.85
C LYS A 17 -19.28 -0.89 2.27
N PHE A 18 -18.17 -1.07 2.97
CA PHE A 18 -16.82 -0.66 2.56
C PHE A 18 -15.89 -1.86 2.28
N TYR A 19 -16.49 -3.01 1.91
CA TYR A 19 -15.75 -4.16 1.38
C TYR A 19 -16.18 -4.47 -0.05
N ILE A 20 -15.20 -4.71 -0.91
CA ILE A 20 -15.42 -5.14 -2.29
C ILE A 20 -14.87 -6.54 -2.48
N ASP A 21 -15.73 -7.48 -2.92
CA ASP A 21 -15.40 -8.87 -3.16
C ASP A 21 -14.82 -9.12 -4.56
N ASN A 22 -15.30 -8.39 -5.55
CA ASN A 22 -14.89 -8.51 -6.96
C ASN A 22 -14.16 -7.24 -7.41
N PRO A 23 -12.90 -7.01 -6.95
CA PRO A 23 -12.18 -5.77 -7.24
C PRO A 23 -11.82 -5.61 -8.73
N GLU A 24 -11.82 -6.69 -9.51
CA GLU A 24 -11.58 -6.66 -10.96
C GLU A 24 -12.63 -5.82 -11.71
N GLU A 25 -13.85 -5.77 -11.19
CA GLU A 25 -14.94 -4.97 -11.77
C GLU A 25 -14.75 -3.46 -11.57
N TRP A 26 -13.86 -3.08 -10.67
CA TRP A 26 -13.57 -1.68 -10.31
C TRP A 26 -12.32 -1.11 -10.97
N LYS A 27 -11.61 -1.91 -11.76
CA LYS A 27 -10.44 -1.45 -12.49
C LYS A 27 -10.75 -0.22 -13.34
N GLY A 28 -9.98 0.84 -13.15
CA GLY A 28 -10.12 2.11 -13.86
C GLY A 28 -11.25 3.01 -13.36
N LYS A 29 -12.00 2.59 -12.34
CA LYS A 29 -13.18 3.34 -11.83
C LYS A 29 -13.33 3.33 -10.31
N TRP A 30 -12.23 3.09 -9.57
CA TRP A 30 -12.25 3.10 -8.11
C TRP A 30 -12.78 4.41 -7.52
N LYS A 31 -12.62 5.54 -8.20
CA LYS A 31 -13.17 6.84 -7.78
C LYS A 31 -14.68 6.82 -7.58
N GLU A 32 -15.39 6.02 -8.37
CA GLU A 32 -16.86 5.93 -8.35
C GLU A 32 -17.39 5.24 -7.08
N PHE A 33 -16.55 4.46 -6.42
CA PHE A 33 -16.90 3.81 -5.15
C PHE A 33 -17.07 4.82 -4.02
N PHE A 34 -16.23 5.85 -3.99
CA PHE A 34 -16.16 6.78 -2.87
C PHE A 34 -17.22 7.87 -2.95
N LYS A 35 -17.77 8.26 -1.79
CA LYS A 35 -18.74 9.35 -1.70
C LYS A 35 -18.21 10.67 -2.29
N ASN A 36 -16.89 10.94 -2.12
CA ASN A 36 -16.21 12.06 -2.74
C ASN A 36 -15.19 11.55 -3.76
N SER A 37 -15.63 11.45 -5.01
CA SER A 37 -14.81 10.95 -6.14
C SER A 37 -13.65 11.86 -6.55
N ASN A 38 -13.66 13.12 -6.10
CA ASN A 38 -12.59 14.09 -6.41
C ASN A 38 -11.37 13.99 -5.48
N ASN A 39 -11.53 13.32 -4.35
CA ASN A 39 -10.42 13.12 -3.42
C ASN A 39 -9.31 12.24 -4.06
N PRO A 40 -8.03 12.53 -3.79
CA PRO A 40 -6.93 11.67 -4.20
C PRO A 40 -7.08 10.26 -3.61
N ILE A 41 -6.60 9.25 -4.34
CA ILE A 41 -6.64 7.86 -3.87
C ILE A 41 -5.26 7.44 -3.39
N HIS A 42 -5.20 6.92 -2.18
CA HIS A 42 -4.02 6.25 -1.62
C HIS A 42 -4.30 4.75 -1.46
N LEU A 43 -3.24 3.94 -1.52
CA LEU A 43 -3.31 2.49 -1.52
C LEU A 43 -2.44 1.92 -0.39
N GLU A 44 -2.97 1.02 0.44
CA GLU A 44 -2.16 0.21 1.35
C GLU A 44 -2.07 -1.23 0.85
N LEU A 45 -0.83 -1.73 0.69
CA LEU A 45 -0.53 -3.09 0.25
C LEU A 45 -0.17 -3.97 1.45
N GLY A 46 -1.01 -4.96 1.75
CA GLY A 46 -0.84 -5.84 2.90
C GLY A 46 -1.34 -5.20 4.19
N CYS A 47 -2.58 -4.71 4.22
CA CYS A 47 -3.11 -3.95 5.36
C CYS A 47 -3.28 -4.77 6.65
N GLY A 48 -3.17 -6.10 6.58
CA GLY A 48 -3.26 -6.99 7.74
C GLY A 48 -4.56 -6.79 8.53
N LYS A 49 -4.41 -6.48 9.83
CA LYS A 49 -5.56 -6.21 10.71
C LYS A 49 -6.14 -4.79 10.55
N GLY A 50 -5.59 -3.95 9.67
CA GLY A 50 -6.12 -2.64 9.33
C GLY A 50 -5.93 -1.54 10.36
N GLN A 51 -5.08 -1.72 11.38
CA GLN A 51 -4.87 -0.69 12.40
C GLN A 51 -4.27 0.60 11.79
N PHE A 52 -3.33 0.47 10.87
CA PHE A 52 -2.74 1.62 10.18
C PHE A 52 -3.79 2.33 9.33
N ILE A 53 -4.48 1.61 8.44
CA ILE A 53 -5.44 2.23 7.53
C ILE A 53 -6.64 2.84 8.26
N SER A 54 -7.14 2.23 9.34
CA SER A 54 -8.25 2.77 10.12
C SER A 54 -7.91 4.12 10.74
N ASN A 55 -6.72 4.26 11.32
CA ASN A 55 -6.24 5.52 11.89
C ASN A 55 -5.91 6.55 10.82
N LEU A 56 -5.24 6.15 9.74
CA LEU A 56 -4.87 7.03 8.65
C LEU A 56 -6.11 7.61 7.96
N ALA A 57 -7.02 6.77 7.53
CA ALA A 57 -8.21 7.18 6.79
C ALA A 57 -9.18 8.01 7.64
N SER A 58 -9.38 7.65 8.91
CA SER A 58 -10.25 8.42 9.83
C SER A 58 -9.66 9.77 10.23
N SER A 59 -8.38 10.02 10.01
CA SER A 59 -7.70 11.29 10.31
C SER A 59 -7.52 12.18 9.07
N ASN A 60 -7.81 11.67 7.87
CA ASN A 60 -7.64 12.39 6.59
C ASN A 60 -8.85 12.12 5.69
N LEU A 61 -9.98 12.79 6.00
CA LEU A 61 -11.26 12.55 5.31
C LEU A 61 -11.31 13.12 3.89
N ASP A 62 -10.33 13.93 3.52
CA ASP A 62 -10.11 14.49 2.19
C ASP A 62 -9.30 13.58 1.25
N ILE A 63 -8.97 12.36 1.70
CA ILE A 63 -8.25 11.34 0.94
C ILE A 63 -9.06 10.04 0.96
N ASN A 64 -9.17 9.39 -0.18
CA ASN A 64 -9.77 8.07 -0.35
C ASN A 64 -8.70 6.98 -0.22
N TYR A 65 -9.06 5.85 0.39
CA TYR A 65 -8.11 4.79 0.67
C TYR A 65 -8.62 3.43 0.19
N ILE A 66 -7.75 2.71 -0.52
CA ILE A 66 -7.93 1.30 -0.87
C ILE A 66 -6.95 0.50 -0.01
N ALA A 67 -7.43 -0.48 0.74
CA ALA A 67 -6.58 -1.35 1.55
C ALA A 67 -6.75 -2.82 1.11
N ILE A 68 -5.64 -3.44 0.76
CA ILE A 68 -5.59 -4.79 0.18
C ILE A 68 -4.90 -5.76 1.14
N ASP A 69 -5.49 -6.93 1.32
CA ASP A 69 -4.83 -8.09 1.92
C ASP A 69 -5.29 -9.38 1.22
N LEU A 70 -4.53 -10.45 1.34
CA LEU A 70 -4.87 -11.75 0.73
C LEU A 70 -5.76 -12.61 1.65
N VAL A 71 -5.83 -12.31 2.95
CA VAL A 71 -6.35 -13.19 3.99
C VAL A 71 -7.62 -12.66 4.61
N ASP A 72 -8.76 -13.32 4.36
CA ASP A 72 -10.08 -12.95 4.93
C ASP A 72 -10.05 -12.76 6.46
N ALA A 73 -9.31 -13.60 7.18
CA ALA A 73 -9.19 -13.49 8.64
C ALA A 73 -8.51 -12.18 9.09
N MET A 74 -7.62 -11.62 8.27
CA MET A 74 -6.99 -10.31 8.51
C MET A 74 -7.95 -9.18 8.14
N LEU A 75 -8.54 -9.24 6.94
CA LEU A 75 -9.51 -8.26 6.47
C LEU A 75 -10.75 -8.17 7.38
N GLY A 76 -11.24 -9.30 7.92
CA GLY A 76 -12.31 -9.28 8.91
C GLY A 76 -11.96 -8.52 10.19
N LEU A 77 -10.70 -8.62 10.65
CA LEU A 77 -10.20 -7.79 11.75
C LEU A 77 -10.03 -6.33 11.32
N ALA A 78 -9.52 -6.10 10.10
CA ALA A 78 -9.40 -4.76 9.54
C ALA A 78 -10.76 -4.05 9.46
N LYS A 79 -11.80 -4.75 8.99
CA LYS A 79 -13.18 -4.24 8.98
C LYS A 79 -13.63 -3.79 10.36
N ARG A 80 -13.44 -4.63 11.38
CA ARG A 80 -13.82 -4.31 12.78
C ARG A 80 -13.02 -3.11 13.31
N ASN A 81 -11.73 -3.02 13.02
CA ASN A 81 -10.89 -1.88 13.42
C ASN A 81 -11.33 -0.58 12.73
N VAL A 82 -11.68 -0.63 11.45
CA VAL A 82 -12.24 0.54 10.74
C VAL A 82 -13.55 0.97 11.42
N GLU A 83 -14.50 0.05 11.64
CA GLU A 83 -15.77 0.36 12.29
C GLU A 83 -15.56 0.98 13.67
N GLN A 84 -14.70 0.40 14.49
CA GLN A 84 -14.43 0.89 15.84
C GLN A 84 -13.86 2.32 15.82
N VAL A 85 -12.77 2.56 15.03
CA VAL A 85 -12.11 3.86 15.01
C VAL A 85 -13.02 4.95 14.45
N TYR A 86 -13.82 4.64 13.42
CA TYR A 86 -14.76 5.60 12.87
C TYR A 86 -15.94 5.89 13.81
N GLN A 87 -16.43 4.86 14.51
CA GLN A 87 -17.45 5.01 15.53
C GLN A 87 -16.97 5.88 16.71
N GLU A 88 -15.74 5.64 17.20
CA GLU A 88 -15.13 6.44 18.28
C GLU A 88 -15.03 7.93 17.92
N LYS A 89 -14.81 8.23 16.63
CA LYS A 89 -14.77 9.60 16.10
C LYS A 89 -16.13 10.15 15.67
N ASN A 90 -17.19 9.35 15.77
CA ASN A 90 -18.55 9.69 15.31
C ASN A 90 -18.59 10.12 13.83
N ILE A 91 -17.89 9.39 12.96
CA ILE A 91 -17.85 9.60 11.50
C ILE A 91 -18.15 8.31 10.75
N GLU A 92 -18.57 8.42 9.48
CA GLU A 92 -18.84 7.27 8.61
C GLU A 92 -17.60 6.89 7.77
N PRO A 93 -17.33 5.59 7.55
CA PRO A 93 -16.19 5.13 6.75
C PRO A 93 -16.44 5.27 5.23
N ASN A 94 -16.68 6.51 4.77
CA ASN A 94 -17.01 6.82 3.37
C ASN A 94 -15.78 6.99 2.46
N ASN A 95 -14.59 7.03 3.05
CA ASN A 95 -13.32 7.26 2.34
C ASN A 95 -12.34 6.09 2.45
N VAL A 96 -12.80 4.92 2.85
CA VAL A 96 -11.97 3.70 2.93
C VAL A 96 -12.71 2.52 2.34
N VAL A 97 -11.98 1.67 1.61
CA VAL A 97 -12.47 0.40 1.10
C VAL A 97 -11.45 -0.70 1.37
N LEU A 98 -11.94 -1.85 1.79
CA LEU A 98 -11.16 -3.07 1.96
C LEU A 98 -11.44 -4.02 0.81
N THR A 99 -10.42 -4.70 0.32
CA THR A 99 -10.61 -5.76 -0.67
C THR A 99 -9.61 -6.89 -0.51
N ARG A 100 -10.06 -8.11 -0.81
CA ARG A 100 -9.22 -9.29 -0.83
C ARG A 100 -8.62 -9.47 -2.21
N PHE A 101 -7.30 -9.32 -2.34
CA PHE A 101 -6.65 -9.54 -3.61
C PHE A 101 -5.18 -9.97 -3.46
N ASP A 102 -4.68 -10.71 -4.47
CA ASP A 102 -3.25 -11.03 -4.57
C ASP A 102 -2.50 -9.88 -5.24
N ILE A 103 -1.64 -9.22 -4.46
CA ILE A 103 -0.86 -8.07 -4.91
C ILE A 103 0.07 -8.43 -6.09
N GLU A 104 0.48 -9.69 -6.24
CA GLU A 104 1.23 -10.11 -7.44
C GLU A 104 0.43 -9.90 -8.73
N ARG A 105 -0.89 -9.83 -8.66
CA ARG A 105 -1.82 -9.66 -9.79
C ARG A 105 -2.46 -8.26 -9.83
N ILE A 106 -1.88 -7.27 -9.18
CA ILE A 106 -2.49 -5.95 -8.94
C ILE A 106 -3.01 -5.25 -10.19
N LEU A 107 -2.38 -5.47 -11.35
CA LEU A 107 -2.83 -4.91 -12.64
C LEU A 107 -4.16 -5.46 -13.15
N MET A 108 -4.73 -6.47 -12.50
CA MET A 108 -6.10 -6.91 -12.79
C MET A 108 -7.15 -6.00 -12.16
N ILE A 109 -6.77 -5.23 -11.14
CA ILE A 109 -7.68 -4.37 -10.37
C ILE A 109 -7.34 -2.89 -10.43
N LEU A 110 -6.16 -2.52 -10.93
CA LEU A 110 -5.71 -1.13 -11.06
C LEU A 110 -5.11 -0.88 -12.43
N ASP A 111 -5.31 0.33 -12.95
CA ASP A 111 -4.65 0.87 -14.14
C ASP A 111 -4.41 2.39 -14.02
N LYS A 112 -3.90 3.02 -15.08
CA LYS A 112 -3.53 4.44 -15.11
C LYS A 112 -4.68 5.38 -14.76
N THR A 113 -5.92 5.03 -15.09
CA THR A 113 -7.10 5.89 -14.85
C THR A 113 -7.47 5.99 -13.37
N ASP A 114 -7.06 5.01 -12.54
CA ASP A 114 -7.26 5.05 -11.09
C ASP A 114 -6.38 6.10 -10.41
N ASN A 115 -5.24 6.44 -11.04
CA ASN A 115 -4.39 7.58 -10.69
C ASN A 115 -4.02 7.63 -9.19
N ILE A 116 -3.41 6.54 -8.70
CA ILE A 116 -3.04 6.37 -7.29
C ILE A 116 -1.93 7.37 -6.91
N GLN A 117 -2.19 8.23 -5.93
CA GLN A 117 -1.23 9.27 -5.51
C GLN A 117 -0.16 8.75 -4.56
N ARG A 118 -0.48 7.73 -3.76
CA ARG A 118 0.47 7.17 -2.80
C ARG A 118 0.20 5.69 -2.51
N ILE A 119 1.30 4.93 -2.38
CA ILE A 119 1.28 3.55 -1.93
C ILE A 119 1.96 3.47 -0.56
N TYR A 120 1.33 2.77 0.39
CA TYR A 120 1.91 2.41 1.67
C TYR A 120 2.25 0.91 1.69
N ILE A 121 3.49 0.59 2.08
CA ILE A 121 3.98 -0.78 2.27
C ILE A 121 4.57 -0.84 3.68
N ASN A 122 3.83 -1.41 4.63
CA ASN A 122 4.21 -1.45 6.02
C ASN A 122 4.50 -2.89 6.45
N PHE A 123 5.73 -3.19 6.88
CA PHE A 123 6.14 -4.49 7.47
C PHE A 123 5.73 -5.69 6.61
N CYS A 124 5.90 -5.59 5.29
CA CYS A 124 5.62 -6.69 4.38
C CYS A 124 6.59 -7.86 4.60
N ASN A 125 6.21 -9.06 4.14
CA ASN A 125 7.04 -10.26 4.29
C ASN A 125 8.42 -10.07 3.62
N PRO A 126 9.54 -10.22 4.36
CA PRO A 126 10.88 -9.97 3.85
C PRO A 126 11.39 -11.05 2.90
N TRP A 127 10.74 -12.23 2.85
CA TRP A 127 11.16 -13.35 1.99
C TRP A 127 12.68 -13.59 2.03
N PRO A 128 13.26 -14.07 3.15
CA PRO A 128 14.72 -14.10 3.34
C PRO A 128 15.45 -15.08 2.41
N LYS A 129 14.76 -16.11 1.89
CA LYS A 129 15.37 -17.09 0.98
C LYS A 129 15.52 -16.48 -0.42
N GLY A 130 16.73 -16.53 -1.01
CA GLY A 130 17.05 -15.93 -2.31
C GLY A 130 16.06 -16.28 -3.42
N LYS A 131 15.60 -17.54 -3.50
CA LYS A 131 14.61 -18.00 -4.50
C LYS A 131 13.22 -17.32 -4.36
N HIS A 132 12.94 -16.65 -3.24
CA HIS A 132 11.67 -15.99 -2.97
C HIS A 132 11.76 -14.45 -3.01
N ARG A 133 12.95 -13.86 -3.20
CA ARG A 133 13.14 -12.39 -3.23
C ARG A 133 12.23 -11.70 -4.25
N LYS A 134 11.93 -12.36 -5.38
CA LYS A 134 10.99 -11.85 -6.40
C LYS A 134 9.55 -11.65 -5.90
N LYS A 135 9.20 -12.18 -4.72
CA LYS A 135 7.89 -12.00 -4.07
C LYS A 135 7.82 -10.78 -3.14
N ARG A 136 8.94 -10.11 -2.89
CA ARG A 136 8.98 -8.89 -2.09
C ARG A 136 8.13 -7.80 -2.76
N LEU A 137 7.31 -7.11 -2.01
CA LEU A 137 6.47 -6.03 -2.55
C LEU A 137 7.29 -4.85 -3.08
N THR A 138 8.52 -4.70 -2.64
CA THR A 138 9.47 -3.68 -3.12
C THR A 138 10.39 -4.15 -4.25
N HIS A 139 10.29 -5.41 -4.70
CA HIS A 139 11.14 -5.92 -5.79
C HIS A 139 10.85 -5.19 -7.11
N THR A 140 11.87 -4.96 -7.96
CA THR A 140 11.76 -4.30 -9.27
C THR A 140 10.54 -4.78 -10.06
N ARG A 141 10.30 -6.09 -10.11
CA ARG A 141 9.14 -6.69 -10.79
C ARG A 141 7.78 -6.14 -10.30
N GLN A 142 7.65 -5.77 -9.02
CA GLN A 142 6.43 -5.19 -8.48
C GLN A 142 6.41 -3.68 -8.68
N LEU A 143 7.55 -3.01 -8.51
CA LEU A 143 7.69 -1.57 -8.73
C LEU A 143 7.33 -1.19 -10.18
N GLU A 144 7.73 -2.01 -11.17
CA GLU A 144 7.33 -1.83 -12.57
C GLU A 144 5.81 -1.90 -12.79
N LYS A 145 5.09 -2.70 -11.98
CA LYS A 145 3.62 -2.70 -12.02
C LYS A 145 3.04 -1.44 -11.37
N TYR A 146 3.63 -0.97 -10.27
CA TYR A 146 3.14 0.21 -9.58
C TYR A 146 3.23 1.46 -10.45
N LYS A 147 4.25 1.60 -11.29
CA LYS A 147 4.38 2.69 -12.26
C LYS A 147 3.19 2.79 -13.24
N GLN A 148 2.50 1.67 -13.51
CA GLN A 148 1.40 1.64 -14.47
C GLN A 148 0.10 2.28 -13.92
N PHE A 149 -0.03 2.46 -12.62
CA PHE A 149 -1.21 3.07 -12.01
C PHE A 149 -0.90 4.20 -11.02
N LEU A 150 0.38 4.42 -10.69
CA LEU A 150 0.78 5.60 -9.92
C LEU A 150 0.55 6.88 -10.74
N ALA A 151 0.11 7.90 -10.05
CA ALA A 151 0.07 9.25 -10.58
C ALA A 151 1.47 9.76 -10.93
N GLU A 152 1.54 10.77 -11.78
CA GLU A 152 2.77 11.54 -11.96
C GLU A 152 3.25 12.09 -10.61
N ASN A 153 4.52 11.90 -10.29
CA ASN A 153 5.08 12.17 -8.96
C ASN A 153 4.42 11.40 -7.79
N GLY A 154 3.70 10.34 -8.09
CA GLY A 154 3.12 9.45 -7.07
C GLY A 154 4.20 8.86 -6.18
N GLU A 155 3.88 8.66 -4.90
CA GLU A 155 4.85 8.31 -3.88
C GLU A 155 4.67 6.87 -3.38
N VAL A 156 5.76 6.23 -3.00
CA VAL A 156 5.76 4.98 -2.24
C VAL A 156 6.38 5.23 -0.86
N TYR A 157 5.61 4.97 0.19
CA TYR A 157 6.04 5.02 1.59
C TYR A 157 6.27 3.59 2.05
N PHE A 158 7.50 3.29 2.45
CA PHE A 158 7.88 1.95 2.88
C PHE A 158 8.49 1.96 4.27
N LYS A 159 8.03 1.04 5.14
CA LYS A 159 8.58 0.79 6.49
C LYS A 159 8.85 -0.69 6.70
N THR A 160 9.97 -1.01 7.38
CA THR A 160 10.34 -2.37 7.76
C THR A 160 11.30 -2.39 8.96
N ASP A 161 11.24 -3.49 9.70
CA ASP A 161 12.21 -3.88 10.72
C ASP A 161 13.42 -4.66 10.17
N ASP A 162 13.30 -5.20 8.95
CA ASP A 162 14.26 -6.10 8.32
C ASP A 162 15.33 -5.34 7.52
N ASP A 163 16.61 -5.50 7.91
CA ASP A 163 17.75 -4.82 7.27
C ASP A 163 18.03 -5.30 5.85
N ASP A 164 17.92 -6.63 5.55
CA ASP A 164 18.17 -7.14 4.21
C ASP A 164 17.07 -6.69 3.24
N LEU A 165 15.83 -6.70 3.69
CA LEU A 165 14.72 -6.18 2.89
C LEU A 165 14.91 -4.69 2.60
N PHE A 166 15.27 -3.87 3.62
CA PHE A 166 15.45 -2.43 3.44
C PHE A 166 16.59 -2.12 2.47
N ASN A 167 17.77 -2.70 2.68
CA ASN A 167 18.94 -2.45 1.83
C ASN A 167 18.71 -2.94 0.39
N SER A 168 18.07 -4.11 0.22
CA SER A 168 17.68 -4.58 -1.12
C SER A 168 16.65 -3.66 -1.77
N SER A 169 15.72 -3.10 -0.98
CA SER A 169 14.68 -2.20 -1.50
C SER A 169 15.26 -0.89 -2.04
N LEU A 170 16.28 -0.32 -1.38
CA LEU A 170 16.98 0.86 -1.90
C LEU A 170 17.47 0.62 -3.35
N ILE A 171 18.12 -0.52 -3.58
CA ILE A 171 18.61 -0.91 -4.91
C ILE A 171 17.43 -1.09 -5.88
N TYR A 172 16.37 -1.79 -5.47
CA TYR A 172 15.23 -2.05 -6.33
C TYR A 172 14.48 -0.77 -6.75
N PHE A 173 14.35 0.22 -5.87
CA PHE A 173 13.76 1.51 -6.20
C PHE A 173 14.61 2.27 -7.23
N GLU A 174 15.92 2.32 -7.04
CA GLU A 174 16.87 2.96 -7.96
C GLU A 174 16.86 2.27 -9.33
N GLU A 175 16.97 0.92 -9.37
CA GLU A 175 16.92 0.13 -10.62
C GLU A 175 15.60 0.30 -11.38
N SER A 176 14.49 0.54 -10.67
CA SER A 176 13.18 0.79 -11.29
C SER A 176 12.95 2.27 -11.63
N GLY A 177 13.96 3.13 -11.49
CA GLY A 177 13.90 4.55 -11.84
C GLY A 177 13.10 5.42 -10.86
N PHE A 178 12.78 4.92 -9.65
CA PHE A 178 12.21 5.74 -8.60
C PHE A 178 13.27 6.63 -7.96
N GLU A 179 12.93 7.87 -7.68
CA GLU A 179 13.76 8.78 -6.91
C GLU A 179 13.56 8.56 -5.41
N ILE A 180 14.59 8.18 -4.67
CA ILE A 180 14.52 8.10 -3.20
C ILE A 180 14.63 9.52 -2.64
N VAL A 181 13.50 10.10 -2.27
CA VAL A 181 13.39 11.47 -1.75
C VAL A 181 13.89 11.58 -0.32
N SER A 182 13.62 10.55 0.48
CA SER A 182 14.04 10.51 1.88
C SER A 182 14.20 9.06 2.36
N LYS A 183 15.15 8.82 3.26
CA LYS A 183 15.35 7.53 3.91
C LYS A 183 15.92 7.69 5.30
N THR A 184 15.60 6.75 6.19
CA THR A 184 16.17 6.65 7.53
C THR A 184 16.36 5.20 7.95
N TYR A 185 17.35 4.94 8.78
CA TYR A 185 17.58 3.64 9.43
C TYR A 185 17.03 3.60 10.86
N ASP A 186 16.44 4.70 11.34
CA ASP A 186 15.81 4.80 12.67
C ASP A 186 14.72 5.86 12.65
N LEU A 187 13.52 5.45 12.20
CA LEU A 187 12.37 6.34 11.97
C LEU A 187 11.97 7.14 13.23
N HIS A 188 12.16 6.57 14.41
CA HIS A 188 11.78 7.22 15.67
C HIS A 188 12.78 8.31 16.10
N LYS A 189 14.06 8.19 15.71
CA LYS A 189 15.08 9.21 15.94
C LYS A 189 15.17 10.24 14.82
N GLU A 190 14.93 9.79 13.60
CA GLU A 190 15.04 10.60 12.38
C GLU A 190 13.71 10.52 11.61
N PRO A 191 12.67 11.22 12.06
CA PRO A 191 11.34 11.13 11.45
C PRO A 191 11.33 11.76 10.07
N ILE A 192 11.09 10.94 9.04
CA ILE A 192 10.93 11.38 7.65
C ILE A 192 9.47 11.52 7.25
N PHE A 193 8.54 10.96 8.02
CA PHE A 193 7.11 11.11 7.79
C PHE A 193 6.57 12.24 8.66
N LYS A 194 5.92 13.23 8.03
CA LYS A 194 5.39 14.42 8.73
C LYS A 194 4.42 14.07 9.86
N ASN A 195 3.59 13.04 9.65
CA ASN A 195 2.63 12.54 10.64
C ASN A 195 2.69 11.01 10.60
N ASN A 196 3.72 10.42 11.24
CA ASN A 196 3.82 8.96 11.27
C ASN A 196 2.67 8.36 12.09
N ILE A 197 1.93 7.46 11.46
CA ILE A 197 0.96 6.61 12.16
C ILE A 197 1.69 5.29 12.46
N GLU A 198 1.87 5.02 13.74
CA GLU A 198 2.44 3.76 14.19
C GLU A 198 1.55 2.58 13.82
N THR A 199 2.17 1.54 13.25
CA THR A 199 1.49 0.25 13.06
C THR A 199 1.63 -0.61 14.32
N GLU A 200 0.82 -1.67 14.44
CA GLU A 200 0.96 -2.66 15.52
C GLU A 200 2.36 -3.30 15.53
N HIS A 201 2.91 -3.59 14.34
CA HIS A 201 4.27 -4.14 14.21
C HIS A 201 5.34 -3.12 14.59
N GLU A 202 5.19 -1.88 14.18
CA GLU A 202 6.12 -0.79 14.52
C GLU A 202 6.25 -0.64 16.04
N LYS A 203 5.11 -0.56 16.74
CA LYS A 203 5.08 -0.48 18.20
C LYS A 203 5.75 -1.69 18.85
N MET A 204 5.37 -2.90 18.43
CA MET A 204 5.93 -4.14 18.97
C MET A 204 7.44 -4.23 18.79
N PHE A 205 7.99 -3.84 17.63
CA PHE A 205 9.41 -3.90 17.36
C PHE A 205 10.18 -2.78 18.07
N SER A 206 9.61 -1.58 18.15
CA SER A 206 10.22 -0.46 18.87
C SER A 206 10.32 -0.73 20.36
N GLU A 207 9.31 -1.35 20.97
CA GLU A 207 9.36 -1.79 22.39
C GLU A 207 10.45 -2.84 22.65
N GLN A 208 10.87 -3.59 21.62
CA GLN A 208 11.99 -4.53 21.67
C GLN A 208 13.35 -3.87 21.35
N GLY A 209 13.40 -2.57 21.11
CA GLY A 209 14.61 -1.85 20.72
C GLY A 209 15.04 -2.07 19.27
N ILE A 210 14.18 -2.64 18.43
CA ILE A 210 14.46 -2.85 17.01
C ILE A 210 14.16 -1.54 16.27
N LYS A 211 15.16 -1.05 15.53
CA LYS A 211 15.04 0.18 14.74
C LYS A 211 14.16 -0.05 13.52
N ILE A 212 13.27 0.87 13.27
CA ILE A 212 12.42 0.87 12.08
C ILE A 212 13.08 1.67 10.96
N LYS A 213 13.31 1.02 9.83
CA LYS A 213 13.84 1.65 8.63
C LYS A 213 12.68 2.12 7.77
N ALA A 214 12.83 3.27 7.14
CA ALA A 214 11.79 3.83 6.27
C ALA A 214 12.38 4.59 5.09
N LEU A 215 11.63 4.64 3.99
CA LEU A 215 11.93 5.48 2.86
C LEU A 215 10.66 6.07 2.24
N ILE A 216 10.84 7.19 1.54
CA ILE A 216 9.89 7.79 0.60
C ILE A 216 10.54 7.76 -0.77
N ALA A 217 9.89 7.17 -1.75
CA ALA A 217 10.33 7.19 -3.13
C ALA A 217 9.24 7.76 -4.03
N LYS A 218 9.62 8.54 -5.03
CA LYS A 218 8.74 9.12 -6.05
C LYS A 218 8.93 8.43 -7.39
N CYS A 219 7.84 8.27 -8.12
CA CYS A 219 7.84 7.93 -9.52
C CYS A 219 7.88 9.23 -10.34
N PRO A 220 9.04 9.65 -10.89
CA PRO A 220 9.18 10.95 -11.55
C PRO A 220 8.40 11.03 -12.86
N PHE A 221 8.12 9.89 -13.47
CA PHE A 221 7.40 9.81 -14.75
C PHE A 221 6.28 8.79 -14.62
N GLY A 222 5.04 9.24 -14.78
CA GLY A 222 3.87 8.38 -14.78
C GLY A 222 3.74 7.46 -16.00
N ASP A 223 4.71 7.47 -16.94
CA ASP A 223 4.67 6.61 -18.11
C ASP A 223 6.05 6.41 -18.77
N GLY A 224 6.42 5.15 -18.98
CA GLY A 224 7.58 4.75 -19.78
C GLY A 224 7.37 4.83 -21.30
N SER A 225 6.25 5.40 -21.79
CA SER A 225 5.86 5.36 -23.21
C SER A 225 6.54 6.41 -24.09
N GLU A 226 7.09 7.49 -23.54
CA GLU A 226 7.72 8.53 -24.37
C GLU A 226 9.19 8.30 -24.70
N LYS A 227 9.93 7.53 -23.89
CA LYS A 227 11.34 7.22 -24.20
C LYS A 227 11.51 6.20 -25.32
N ASP A 228 10.62 5.20 -25.40
CA ASP A 228 10.69 4.18 -26.45
C ASP A 228 10.28 4.72 -27.83
N ILE A 229 9.50 5.82 -27.89
CA ILE A 229 9.11 6.46 -29.16
C ILE A 229 10.23 7.33 -29.72
N LEU A 230 11.05 7.95 -28.87
CA LEU A 230 12.16 8.81 -29.32
C LEU A 230 13.40 8.00 -29.78
N GLU A 231 13.66 6.83 -29.19
CA GLU A 231 14.79 5.99 -29.63
C GLU A 231 14.51 5.21 -30.92
N ASN A 232 13.25 4.97 -31.27
CA ASN A 232 12.90 4.31 -32.54
C ASN A 232 12.81 5.26 -33.73
N ASN A 233 12.67 6.57 -33.51
CA ASN A 233 12.64 7.59 -34.59
C ASN A 233 14.01 8.13 -34.98
N VAL A 234 15.11 7.66 -34.37
CA VAL A 234 16.50 8.06 -34.73
C VAL A 234 17.20 6.96 -35.56
N LYS A 235 16.51 5.87 -35.90
CA LYS A 235 17.07 4.75 -36.70
C LYS A 235 16.40 4.52 -38.06
N GLU A 236 15.75 5.57 -38.63
CA GLU A 236 15.39 5.63 -40.04
C GLU A 236 16.21 6.66 -40.81
#